data_a4ef24681b67f3d863d323c8061d55d5
#
_entry.id   a4ef24681b67f3d863d323c8061d55d5
#
_cell.length_a   1.000
_cell.length_b   1.000
_cell.length_c   1.000
_cell.angle_alpha   90.00
_cell.angle_beta   90.00
_cell.angle_gamma   90.00
#
_symmetry.space_group_name_H-M   'P 1'
#
loop_
_entity.id
_entity.type
_entity.pdbx_description
1 polymer ?
#
loop_
_entity_poly.entity_id
_entity_poly.type
_entity_poly.pdbx_seq_one_letter_code
_entity_poly.pdbx_strand_id
1 'polypeptide(L)'
;SLRRQRQMCIRDRYLSSAVTRQSDSELVLHLPSVAEDSAEEHARLRERSTMEPLRILTDQVVAHPHLPLVAGAVAFDYLGTYESLPSVADGANTCPDYLFFNARIILVVDHPTGSCQLVGASLDAAQLSAQMDALEAAINELPAQAPSAQQAASPEAQATPAPSAQQAAEDTITAYPTMSDADFCELVAKMQQHIAIGDAYQVVPSRGFVIDCPQPLQTYRYLHDADPSPYMFYIATDDFELFGASPESSLLHSAKTGQVAIRPIAGTRPRGFAPDGSIDHELDIRLELELRSDAKEVAEHVMLVDLARNDVARISAPGTRKVTQLLRVDRYSRVMHLVSEVTGQLASDLHPLDAFRASMTMGTLTGAPKLRAAELIRQYEGTRRGSYGGAVGYLRGDGELDTCIVIRSAFARGGKAIVQAGAGVVSDSVPQREADETAHKASNVLRAIAAAQGKTLRIERNLVSKEA
;
A
#
# COMPACT_ATOMS: atom_id res chain seq x y z
N SER A 1 -0.52 23.80 25.92
CA SER A 1 0.36 23.36 24.83
C SER A 1 -0.48 23.10 23.59
N LEU A 2 0.09 23.21 22.40
CA LEU A 2 -0.58 22.90 21.12
C LEU A 2 -1.22 21.50 21.15
N ARG A 3 -0.57 20.54 21.80
CA ARG A 3 -1.11 19.19 22.00
C ARG A 3 -2.41 19.20 22.81
N ARG A 4 -2.44 19.90 23.95
CA ARG A 4 -3.66 20.05 24.76
C ARG A 4 -4.77 20.77 23.99
N GLN A 5 -4.42 21.82 23.25
CA GLN A 5 -5.39 22.54 22.41
C GLN A 5 -5.97 21.67 21.32
N ARG A 6 -5.15 20.86 20.63
CA ARG A 6 -5.62 19.91 19.63
C ARG A 6 -6.47 18.78 20.23
N GLN A 7 -6.08 18.26 21.39
CA GLN A 7 -6.91 17.29 22.13
C GLN A 7 -8.26 17.89 22.53
N MET A 8 -8.29 19.16 22.96
CA MET A 8 -9.54 19.87 23.24
C MET A 8 -10.40 20.01 21.96
N CYS A 9 -9.81 20.39 20.83
CA CYS A 9 -10.53 20.49 19.56
C CYS A 9 -11.09 19.13 19.11
N ILE A 10 -10.32 18.04 19.26
CA ILE A 10 -10.82 16.69 18.97
C ILE A 10 -12.00 16.38 19.88
N ARG A 11 -11.89 16.59 21.18
CA ARG A 11 -12.94 16.35 22.16
C ARG A 11 -14.21 17.17 21.85
N ASP A 12 -14.05 18.45 21.55
CA ASP A 12 -15.18 19.35 21.32
C ASP A 12 -15.93 19.02 20.03
N ARG A 13 -15.23 18.49 19.02
CA ARG A 13 -15.84 18.03 17.77
C ARG A 13 -16.54 16.68 17.89
N TYR A 14 -15.98 15.74 18.63
CA TYR A 14 -16.58 14.46 18.92
C TYR A 14 -17.22 14.50 20.30
N LEU A 15 -18.29 15.09 20.55
CA LEU A 15 -19.10 15.15 21.79
C LEU A 15 -18.38 14.50 23.02
N SER A 16 -18.40 15.13 24.14
CA SER A 16 -17.77 14.66 25.40
C SER A 16 -18.12 13.21 25.79
N SER A 17 -19.27 12.69 25.30
CA SER A 17 -19.72 11.32 25.49
C SER A 17 -18.91 10.25 24.71
N ALA A 18 -18.18 10.63 23.66
CA ALA A 18 -17.34 9.72 22.89
C ALA A 18 -15.93 9.56 23.50
N VAL A 19 -15.52 10.45 24.41
CA VAL A 19 -14.20 10.37 25.04
C VAL A 19 -14.27 9.47 26.26
N THR A 20 -13.56 8.35 26.23
CA THR A 20 -13.55 7.38 27.34
C THR A 20 -12.31 7.47 28.21
N ARG A 21 -11.21 7.98 27.66
CA ARG A 21 -9.97 8.16 28.40
C ARG A 21 -9.26 9.42 27.93
N GLN A 22 -8.76 10.19 28.87
CA GLN A 22 -7.98 11.40 28.59
C GLN A 22 -6.82 11.51 29.56
N SER A 23 -5.61 11.70 29.03
CA SER A 23 -4.40 12.05 29.79
C SER A 23 -3.62 13.12 29.02
N ASP A 24 -2.49 13.59 29.56
CA ASP A 24 -1.62 14.54 28.86
C ASP A 24 -1.00 13.93 27.58
N SER A 25 -1.00 12.61 27.44
CA SER A 25 -0.39 11.88 26.32
C SER A 25 -1.36 11.05 25.47
N GLU A 26 -2.57 10.78 25.96
CA GLU A 26 -3.50 9.85 25.32
C GLU A 26 -4.92 10.39 25.34
N LEU A 27 -5.61 10.24 24.25
CA LEU A 27 -7.04 10.50 24.09
C LEU A 27 -7.67 9.27 23.42
N VAL A 28 -8.57 8.60 24.13
CA VAL A 28 -9.33 7.45 23.58
C VAL A 28 -10.76 7.88 23.29
N LEU A 29 -11.19 7.67 22.06
CA LEU A 29 -12.51 8.00 21.55
C LEU A 29 -13.19 6.70 21.14
N HIS A 30 -14.43 6.50 21.61
CA HIS A 30 -15.33 5.51 21.04
C HIS A 30 -16.28 6.21 20.08
N LEU A 31 -16.15 5.87 18.81
CA LEU A 31 -17.02 6.38 17.77
C LEU A 31 -18.18 5.37 17.58
N PRO A 32 -19.43 5.84 17.40
CA PRO A 32 -20.52 4.93 17.10
C PRO A 32 -20.22 4.20 15.80
N SER A 33 -20.60 2.93 15.73
CA SER A 33 -20.64 2.21 14.46
C SER A 33 -21.54 2.98 13.47
N VAL A 34 -21.26 2.81 12.19
CA VAL A 34 -22.07 3.41 11.11
C VAL A 34 -23.55 3.13 11.41
N ALA A 35 -24.34 4.17 11.51
CA ALA A 35 -25.79 4.01 11.57
C ALA A 35 -26.23 3.34 10.27
N GLU A 36 -27.00 2.27 10.38
CA GLU A 36 -27.54 1.51 9.23
C GLU A 36 -28.47 2.34 8.32
N ASP A 37 -28.53 3.66 8.49
CA ASP A 37 -29.58 4.47 7.90
C ASP A 37 -29.09 5.40 6.80
N SER A 38 -29.45 5.03 5.62
CA SER A 38 -30.12 5.73 4.50
C SER A 38 -29.77 7.19 4.19
N ALA A 39 -28.68 7.76 4.63
CA ALA A 39 -28.23 9.01 4.05
C ALA A 39 -27.76 8.74 2.62
N GLU A 40 -28.20 9.56 1.65
CA GLU A 40 -27.65 9.53 0.30
C GLU A 40 -26.12 9.55 0.36
N GLU A 41 -25.46 8.83 -0.53
CA GLU A 41 -24.01 8.71 -0.58
C GLU A 41 -23.30 10.06 -0.48
N HIS A 42 -23.82 11.09 -1.15
CA HIS A 42 -23.32 12.46 -1.07
C HIS A 42 -23.39 13.08 0.33
N ALA A 43 -24.40 12.75 1.11
CA ALA A 43 -24.53 13.21 2.50
C ALA A 43 -23.52 12.52 3.39
N ARG A 44 -23.35 11.19 3.25
CA ARG A 44 -22.35 10.39 4.02
C ARG A 44 -20.91 10.87 3.82
N LEU A 45 -20.55 11.36 2.62
CA LEU A 45 -19.21 11.91 2.37
C LEU A 45 -18.93 13.21 3.14
N ARG A 46 -19.97 13.94 3.52
CA ARG A 46 -19.87 15.21 4.24
C ARG A 46 -20.04 15.06 5.75
N GLU A 47 -20.42 13.90 6.20
CA GLU A 47 -20.51 13.61 7.62
C GLU A 47 -19.14 13.47 8.26
N ARG A 48 -19.08 13.74 9.56
CA ARG A 48 -17.86 13.57 10.34
C ARG A 48 -17.39 12.12 10.24
N SER A 49 -16.12 11.94 9.91
CA SER A 49 -15.50 10.63 9.79
C SER A 49 -14.58 10.32 10.96
N THR A 50 -14.24 9.05 11.10
CA THR A 50 -13.21 8.62 12.04
C THR A 50 -11.82 9.19 11.74
N MET A 51 -11.61 9.80 10.56
CA MET A 51 -10.38 10.50 10.17
C MET A 51 -10.32 11.98 10.64
N GLU A 52 -11.37 12.50 11.24
CA GLU A 52 -11.39 13.88 11.74
C GLU A 52 -10.22 14.23 12.68
N PRO A 53 -9.71 13.32 13.54
CA PRO A 53 -8.50 13.58 14.31
C PRO A 53 -7.28 13.93 13.45
N LEU A 54 -7.11 13.28 12.29
CA LEU A 54 -6.00 13.59 11.36
C LEU A 54 -6.16 14.97 10.74
N ARG A 55 -7.40 15.37 10.39
CA ARG A 55 -7.72 16.71 9.91
C ARG A 55 -7.34 17.77 10.92
N ILE A 56 -7.70 17.59 12.20
CA ILE A 56 -7.36 18.52 13.26
C ILE A 56 -5.84 18.59 13.50
N LEU A 57 -5.15 17.46 13.41
CA LEU A 57 -3.70 17.40 13.56
C LEU A 57 -2.94 18.12 12.44
N THR A 58 -3.54 18.23 11.25
CA THR A 58 -2.97 18.90 10.09
C THR A 58 -3.51 20.33 9.89
N ASP A 59 -4.50 20.78 10.66
CA ASP A 59 -4.92 22.19 10.63
C ASP A 59 -3.70 23.11 10.79
N GLN A 60 -3.55 24.07 9.87
CA GLN A 60 -2.38 24.93 9.76
C GLN A 60 -2.15 25.76 11.04
N VAL A 61 -1.17 25.35 11.83
CA VAL A 61 -0.66 26.09 12.98
C VAL A 61 0.76 26.58 12.73
N VAL A 62 1.40 26.07 11.67
CA VAL A 62 2.78 26.36 11.30
C VAL A 62 2.82 26.74 9.82
N ALA A 63 3.35 27.93 9.53
CA ALA A 63 3.52 28.39 8.14
C ALA A 63 4.79 27.79 7.53
N HIS A 64 4.80 26.50 7.27
CA HIS A 64 5.89 25.79 6.60
C HIS A 64 5.34 24.81 5.56
N PRO A 65 5.96 24.71 4.35
CA PRO A 65 5.42 23.86 3.27
C PRO A 65 5.38 22.37 3.60
N HIS A 66 6.20 21.88 4.55
CA HIS A 66 6.27 20.46 4.92
C HIS A 66 5.62 20.13 6.26
N LEU A 67 5.23 21.12 7.07
CA LEU A 67 4.63 20.92 8.40
C LEU A 67 3.35 21.75 8.56
N PRO A 68 2.37 21.29 9.36
CA PRO A 68 2.31 19.98 10.03
C PRO A 68 2.19 18.83 9.03
N LEU A 69 2.68 17.64 9.41
CA LEU A 69 2.63 16.44 8.59
C LEU A 69 2.19 15.27 9.47
N VAL A 70 1.21 14.52 8.97
CA VAL A 70 0.89 13.17 9.46
C VAL A 70 1.20 12.17 8.36
N ALA A 71 1.92 11.11 8.71
CA ALA A 71 2.28 10.03 7.80
C ALA A 71 1.99 8.69 8.45
N GLY A 72 1.54 7.72 7.66
CA GLY A 72 1.17 6.43 8.21
C GLY A 72 0.46 5.51 7.23
N ALA A 73 -0.31 4.59 7.77
CA ALA A 73 -1.02 3.57 7.01
C ALA A 73 -2.52 3.52 7.37
N VAL A 74 -3.33 3.13 6.40
CA VAL A 74 -4.75 2.82 6.54
C VAL A 74 -4.97 1.39 6.06
N ALA A 75 -5.61 0.55 6.88
CA ALA A 75 -5.93 -0.83 6.53
C ALA A 75 -7.04 -0.90 5.46
N PHE A 76 -7.07 -1.98 4.69
CA PHE A 76 -8.20 -2.31 3.81
C PHE A 76 -9.52 -2.34 4.58
N ASP A 77 -9.46 -2.85 5.79
CA ASP A 77 -10.63 -3.04 6.66
C ASP A 77 -11.23 -1.73 7.21
N TYR A 78 -10.54 -0.61 7.04
CA TYR A 78 -11.08 0.72 7.35
C TYR A 78 -12.41 0.99 6.63
N LEU A 79 -12.62 0.38 5.45
CA LEU A 79 -13.90 0.43 4.73
C LEU A 79 -15.08 0.03 5.63
N GLY A 80 -14.90 -0.96 6.51
CA GLY A 80 -15.92 -1.42 7.45
C GLY A 80 -16.29 -0.43 8.57
N THR A 81 -15.59 0.71 8.67
CA THR A 81 -15.94 1.78 9.63
C THR A 81 -17.05 2.71 9.11
N TYR A 82 -17.36 2.65 7.82
CA TYR A 82 -18.39 3.49 7.19
C TYR A 82 -19.25 2.77 6.13
N GLU A 83 -18.94 1.51 5.81
CA GLU A 83 -19.77 0.64 4.97
C GLU A 83 -20.07 -0.66 5.72
N SER A 84 -21.26 -1.20 5.52
CA SER A 84 -21.66 -2.47 6.15
C SER A 84 -20.99 -3.64 5.40
N LEU A 85 -20.11 -4.34 6.09
CA LEU A 85 -19.41 -5.51 5.55
C LEU A 85 -19.60 -6.73 6.46
N PRO A 86 -19.54 -7.96 5.94
CA PRO A 86 -19.57 -9.17 6.75
C PRO A 86 -18.53 -9.15 7.87
N SER A 87 -18.93 -9.55 9.08
CA SER A 87 -18.01 -9.71 10.20
C SER A 87 -17.14 -10.95 9.98
N VAL A 88 -15.84 -10.81 10.15
CA VAL A 88 -14.85 -11.89 9.97
C VAL A 88 -13.80 -11.84 11.07
N ALA A 89 -13.08 -12.94 11.27
CA ALA A 89 -11.98 -13.03 12.22
C ALA A 89 -10.77 -12.18 11.79
N ASP A 90 -9.89 -11.90 12.75
CA ASP A 90 -8.60 -11.30 12.47
C ASP A 90 -7.71 -12.27 11.68
N GLY A 91 -6.97 -11.72 10.72
CA GLY A 91 -5.97 -12.43 9.92
C GLY A 91 -4.55 -12.22 10.44
N ALA A 92 -3.60 -12.90 9.83
CA ALA A 92 -2.19 -12.83 10.23
C ALA A 92 -1.57 -11.42 10.07
N ASN A 93 -2.11 -10.58 9.15
CA ASN A 93 -1.65 -9.22 8.95
C ASN A 93 -2.64 -8.17 9.47
N THR A 94 -3.52 -8.53 10.41
CA THR A 94 -4.43 -7.58 11.05
C THR A 94 -3.64 -6.51 11.80
N CYS A 95 -3.96 -5.26 11.48
CA CYS A 95 -3.40 -4.06 12.09
C CYS A 95 -4.54 -3.10 12.45
N PRO A 96 -4.29 -2.00 13.17
CA PRO A 96 -5.29 -0.95 13.39
C PRO A 96 -5.89 -0.47 12.08
N ASP A 97 -7.17 -0.08 12.09
CA ASP A 97 -7.87 0.42 10.89
C ASP A 97 -7.13 1.60 10.25
N TYR A 98 -6.45 2.43 11.06
CA TYR A 98 -5.38 3.31 10.61
C TYR A 98 -4.39 3.62 11.74
N LEU A 99 -3.16 3.95 11.34
CA LEU A 99 -2.09 4.37 12.24
C LEU A 99 -1.31 5.51 11.57
N PHE A 100 -1.22 6.66 12.26
CA PHE A 100 -0.48 7.81 11.75
C PHE A 100 0.44 8.40 12.82
N PHE A 101 1.61 8.79 12.39
CA PHE A 101 2.58 9.56 13.17
C PHE A 101 2.37 11.05 12.88
N ASN A 102 2.22 11.85 13.93
CA ASN A 102 2.29 13.29 13.81
C ASN A 102 3.76 13.71 13.89
N ALA A 103 4.35 14.00 12.73
CA ALA A 103 5.78 14.28 12.61
C ALA A 103 6.15 15.58 13.33
N ARG A 104 7.10 15.50 14.24
CA ARG A 104 7.67 16.65 14.94
C ARG A 104 8.93 17.16 14.26
N ILE A 105 9.75 16.24 13.77
CA ILE A 105 10.94 16.50 12.97
C ILE A 105 10.88 15.58 11.76
N ILE A 106 11.18 16.11 10.59
CA ILE A 106 11.26 15.37 9.33
C ILE A 106 12.58 15.67 8.63
N LEU A 107 13.13 14.67 7.99
CA LEU A 107 14.22 14.81 7.04
C LEU A 107 13.62 14.77 5.62
N VAL A 108 13.81 15.86 4.87
CA VAL A 108 13.36 15.95 3.48
C VAL A 108 14.58 15.84 2.58
N VAL A 109 14.57 14.85 1.70
CA VAL A 109 15.62 14.62 0.71
C VAL A 109 15.03 14.81 -0.68
N ASP A 110 15.58 15.78 -1.42
CA ASP A 110 15.22 16.03 -2.81
C ASP A 110 16.30 15.38 -3.70
N HIS A 111 16.00 14.21 -4.23
CA HIS A 111 16.94 13.43 -5.05
C HIS A 111 17.37 14.14 -6.34
N PRO A 112 16.47 14.84 -7.10
CA PRO A 112 16.85 15.60 -8.28
C PRO A 112 17.89 16.69 -8.05
N THR A 113 17.79 17.39 -6.90
CA THR A 113 18.73 18.50 -6.57
C THR A 113 19.85 18.02 -5.63
N GLY A 114 19.73 16.85 -5.03
CA GLY A 114 20.62 16.37 -3.99
C GLY A 114 20.53 17.17 -2.68
N SER A 115 19.50 18.00 -2.52
CA SER A 115 19.32 18.79 -1.30
C SER A 115 18.72 17.95 -0.18
N CYS A 116 19.17 18.23 1.05
CA CYS A 116 18.71 17.58 2.25
C CYS A 116 18.35 18.64 3.29
N GLN A 117 17.17 18.57 3.86
CA GLN A 117 16.68 19.53 4.85
C GLN A 117 16.11 18.82 6.08
N LEU A 118 16.58 19.22 7.25
CA LEU A 118 15.96 18.81 8.50
C LEU A 118 14.97 19.90 8.92
N VAL A 119 13.69 19.54 9.05
CA VAL A 119 12.60 20.47 9.35
C VAL A 119 11.90 20.03 10.62
N GLY A 120 11.69 20.95 11.56
CA GLY A 120 11.04 20.66 12.82
C GLY A 120 10.06 21.74 13.27
N ALA A 121 9.07 21.35 14.06
CA ALA A 121 8.14 22.28 14.71
C ALA A 121 7.86 21.85 16.16
N SER A 122 8.01 22.78 17.10
CA SER A 122 7.72 22.59 18.51
C SER A 122 7.41 23.93 19.17
N LEU A 123 6.69 23.90 20.30
CA LEU A 123 6.54 25.05 21.18
C LEU A 123 7.76 25.27 22.10
N ASP A 124 8.56 24.23 22.30
CA ASP A 124 9.83 24.28 23.01
C ASP A 124 10.95 24.39 21.98
N ALA A 125 11.36 25.61 21.68
CA ALA A 125 12.39 25.90 20.70
C ALA A 125 13.77 25.36 21.13
N ALA A 126 14.10 25.43 22.44
CA ALA A 126 15.39 24.95 22.92
C ALA A 126 15.53 23.43 22.82
N GLN A 127 14.48 22.69 23.21
CA GLN A 127 14.45 21.24 23.08
C GLN A 127 14.46 20.82 21.60
N LEU A 128 13.74 21.53 20.73
CA LEU A 128 13.74 21.25 19.31
C LEU A 128 15.12 21.45 18.71
N SER A 129 15.79 22.59 18.99
CA SER A 129 17.13 22.87 18.49
C SER A 129 18.10 21.76 18.90
N ALA A 130 18.16 21.42 20.18
CA ALA A 130 19.05 20.36 20.67
C ALA A 130 18.80 18.99 19.99
N GLN A 131 17.54 18.66 19.71
CA GLN A 131 17.22 17.42 18.99
C GLN A 131 17.63 17.48 17.51
N MET A 132 17.45 18.62 16.86
CA MET A 132 17.87 18.81 15.46
C MET A 132 19.39 18.79 15.34
N ASP A 133 20.12 19.45 16.25
CA ASP A 133 21.59 19.44 16.28
C ASP A 133 22.14 18.01 16.46
N ALA A 134 21.53 17.23 17.35
CA ALA A 134 21.90 15.82 17.55
C ALA A 134 21.64 14.94 16.31
N LEU A 135 20.51 15.16 15.62
CA LEU A 135 20.18 14.46 14.38
C LEU A 135 21.12 14.86 13.24
N GLU A 136 21.43 16.15 13.12
CA GLU A 136 22.39 16.65 12.12
C GLU A 136 23.78 16.04 12.34
N ALA A 137 24.26 16.01 13.58
CA ALA A 137 25.52 15.37 13.93
C ALA A 137 25.53 13.87 13.55
N ALA A 138 24.47 13.14 13.91
CA ALA A 138 24.34 11.72 13.55
C ALA A 138 24.30 11.48 12.04
N ILE A 139 23.63 12.36 11.27
CA ILE A 139 23.57 12.27 9.81
C ILE A 139 24.97 12.52 9.23
N ASN A 140 25.71 13.50 9.72
CA ASN A 140 27.05 13.82 9.24
C ASN A 140 28.10 12.75 9.58
N GLU A 141 27.85 11.92 10.59
CA GLU A 141 28.70 10.77 10.94
C GLU A 141 28.43 9.54 10.05
N LEU A 142 27.34 9.54 9.26
CA LEU A 142 27.07 8.43 8.33
C LEU A 142 28.16 8.36 7.27
N PRO A 143 28.64 7.13 6.92
CA PRO A 143 29.62 6.96 5.87
C PRO A 143 29.06 7.47 4.53
N ALA A 144 29.88 8.19 3.77
CA ALA A 144 29.50 8.82 2.50
C ALA A 144 28.99 7.83 1.43
N GLN A 145 29.25 6.53 1.61
CA GLN A 145 28.64 5.43 0.86
C GLN A 145 28.25 4.34 1.84
N ALA A 146 26.94 4.17 2.04
CA ALA A 146 26.47 2.92 2.60
C ALA A 146 26.79 1.79 1.61
N PRO A 147 27.42 0.67 2.02
CA PRO A 147 27.63 -0.48 1.13
C PRO A 147 26.23 -0.90 0.61
N SER A 148 26.10 -1.03 -0.73
CA SER A 148 24.88 -1.58 -1.30
C SER A 148 24.65 -2.98 -0.72
N ALA A 149 23.41 -3.36 -0.48
CA ALA A 149 23.09 -4.68 0.04
C ALA A 149 23.67 -5.80 -0.87
N GLN A 150 23.85 -5.52 -2.15
CA GLN A 150 24.48 -6.43 -3.13
C GLN A 150 26.00 -6.61 -2.91
N GLN A 151 26.72 -5.61 -2.40
CA GLN A 151 28.15 -5.74 -2.11
C GLN A 151 28.44 -6.61 -0.88
N ALA A 152 27.48 -6.74 0.03
CA ALA A 152 27.58 -7.64 1.18
C ALA A 152 27.30 -9.11 0.82
N ALA A 153 26.78 -9.39 -0.37
CA ALA A 153 26.33 -10.71 -0.82
C ALA A 153 27.10 -11.26 -2.02
N SER A 154 28.24 -10.69 -2.42
CA SER A 154 29.09 -11.25 -3.45
C SER A 154 30.14 -12.20 -2.82
N PRO A 155 29.88 -13.52 -2.74
CA PRO A 155 30.97 -14.46 -2.70
C PRO A 155 31.57 -14.46 -4.12
N GLU A 156 32.85 -14.19 -4.25
CA GLU A 156 33.59 -14.51 -5.45
C GLU A 156 33.21 -15.92 -5.88
N ALA A 157 32.73 -16.07 -7.11
CA ALA A 157 32.35 -17.34 -7.69
C ALA A 157 33.63 -18.15 -7.93
N GLN A 158 34.20 -18.72 -6.89
CA GLN A 158 35.06 -19.89 -6.97
C GLN A 158 34.14 -21.09 -7.14
N ALA A 159 34.38 -21.88 -8.18
CA ALA A 159 33.69 -23.12 -8.47
C ALA A 159 33.81 -24.07 -7.28
N THR A 160 32.85 -24.01 -6.37
CA THR A 160 32.70 -24.95 -5.25
C THR A 160 31.95 -26.20 -5.74
N PRO A 161 32.31 -27.41 -5.31
CA PRO A 161 31.54 -28.61 -5.64
C PRO A 161 30.10 -28.46 -5.17
N ALA A 162 29.16 -29.05 -5.91
CA ALA A 162 27.73 -28.99 -5.60
C ALA A 162 27.47 -29.32 -4.10
N PRO A 163 26.74 -28.45 -3.39
CA PRO A 163 26.48 -28.64 -1.96
C PRO A 163 25.74 -29.95 -1.71
N SER A 164 26.06 -30.62 -0.58
CA SER A 164 25.31 -31.81 -0.14
C SER A 164 23.84 -31.44 0.08
N ALA A 165 22.93 -32.42 -0.05
CA ALA A 165 21.49 -32.19 0.17
C ALA A 165 21.18 -31.57 1.56
N GLN A 166 22.02 -31.82 2.57
CA GLN A 166 21.93 -31.22 3.90
C GLN A 166 22.34 -29.74 3.92
N GLN A 167 23.45 -29.37 3.25
CA GLN A 167 23.87 -27.97 3.09
C GLN A 167 22.84 -27.17 2.27
N ALA A 168 22.29 -27.77 1.20
CA ALA A 168 21.24 -27.13 0.42
C ALA A 168 19.94 -26.92 1.23
N ALA A 169 19.65 -27.72 2.23
CA ALA A 169 18.50 -27.55 3.13
C ALA A 169 18.76 -26.46 4.18
N GLU A 170 19.98 -26.32 4.69
CA GLU A 170 20.36 -25.25 5.64
C GLU A 170 20.41 -23.87 4.97
N ASP A 171 20.72 -23.81 3.68
CA ASP A 171 20.78 -22.60 2.88
C ASP A 171 19.43 -22.18 2.27
N THR A 172 18.34 -22.89 2.57
CA THR A 172 17.02 -22.61 2.01
C THR A 172 16.05 -22.14 3.09
N ILE A 173 15.30 -21.09 2.80
CA ILE A 173 14.18 -20.63 3.61
C ILE A 173 12.87 -20.83 2.83
N THR A 174 11.84 -21.32 3.51
CA THR A 174 10.57 -21.64 2.87
C THR A 174 9.48 -20.66 3.30
N ALA A 175 8.77 -20.12 2.31
CA ALA A 175 7.54 -19.36 2.48
C ALA A 175 6.34 -20.29 2.35
N TYR A 176 5.44 -20.28 3.33
CA TYR A 176 4.26 -21.13 3.38
C TYR A 176 3.01 -20.33 3.08
N PRO A 177 2.12 -20.82 2.19
CA PRO A 177 0.88 -20.12 1.86
C PRO A 177 -0.11 -20.20 3.04
N THR A 178 -0.96 -19.19 3.19
CA THR A 178 -2.10 -19.21 4.12
C THR A 178 -3.29 -20.00 3.57
N MET A 179 -3.29 -20.23 2.26
CA MET A 179 -4.30 -20.98 1.51
C MET A 179 -3.58 -21.76 0.41
N SER A 180 -3.87 -23.06 0.26
CA SER A 180 -3.24 -23.90 -0.77
C SER A 180 -3.62 -23.45 -2.19
N ASP A 181 -2.86 -23.91 -3.19
CA ASP A 181 -3.23 -23.67 -4.60
C ASP A 181 -4.62 -24.25 -4.92
N ALA A 182 -4.94 -25.43 -4.39
CA ALA A 182 -6.24 -26.07 -4.60
C ALA A 182 -7.40 -25.24 -4.02
N ASP A 183 -7.26 -24.78 -2.77
CA ASP A 183 -8.28 -23.95 -2.09
C ASP A 183 -8.44 -22.60 -2.81
N PHE A 184 -7.32 -22.02 -3.28
CA PHE A 184 -7.36 -20.75 -4.04
C PHE A 184 -8.05 -20.95 -5.40
N CYS A 185 -7.81 -22.06 -6.08
CA CYS A 185 -8.52 -22.40 -7.32
C CYS A 185 -10.04 -22.56 -7.09
N GLU A 186 -10.44 -23.16 -5.97
CA GLU A 186 -11.86 -23.23 -5.60
C GLU A 186 -12.43 -21.83 -5.31
N LEU A 187 -11.67 -20.96 -4.65
CA LEU A 187 -12.05 -19.58 -4.40
C LEU A 187 -12.25 -18.82 -5.72
N VAL A 188 -11.34 -18.96 -6.68
CA VAL A 188 -11.48 -18.39 -8.04
C VAL A 188 -12.75 -18.88 -8.70
N ALA A 189 -13.03 -20.18 -8.67
CA ALA A 189 -14.26 -20.75 -9.25
C ALA A 189 -15.53 -20.20 -8.59
N LYS A 190 -15.53 -19.95 -7.29
CA LYS A 190 -16.65 -19.29 -6.59
C LYS A 190 -16.82 -17.83 -7.05
N MET A 191 -15.74 -17.09 -7.24
CA MET A 191 -15.81 -15.71 -7.77
C MET A 191 -16.38 -15.72 -9.19
N GLN A 192 -15.98 -16.67 -10.04
CA GLN A 192 -16.54 -16.81 -11.39
C GLN A 192 -18.05 -17.10 -11.37
N GLN A 193 -18.56 -17.88 -10.40
CA GLN A 193 -20.00 -18.10 -10.24
C GLN A 193 -20.73 -16.79 -9.94
N HIS A 194 -20.20 -15.95 -9.04
CA HIS A 194 -20.78 -14.62 -8.75
C HIS A 194 -20.74 -13.70 -9.97
N ILE A 195 -19.66 -13.75 -10.74
CA ILE A 195 -19.55 -12.98 -11.99
C ILE A 195 -20.59 -13.48 -13.02
N ALA A 196 -20.76 -14.78 -13.16
CA ALA A 196 -21.71 -15.38 -14.12
C ALA A 196 -23.17 -15.02 -13.82
N ILE A 197 -23.56 -14.86 -12.56
CA ILE A 197 -24.91 -14.42 -12.18
C ILE A 197 -25.08 -12.89 -12.14
N GLY A 198 -24.02 -12.14 -12.45
CA GLY A 198 -24.06 -10.68 -12.55
C GLY A 198 -23.84 -9.92 -11.23
N ASP A 199 -23.36 -10.57 -10.17
CA ASP A 199 -23.03 -9.93 -8.89
C ASP A 199 -21.85 -8.98 -9.02
N ALA A 200 -20.86 -9.32 -9.83
CA ALA A 200 -19.67 -8.53 -10.08
C ALA A 200 -19.15 -8.71 -11.50
N TYR A 201 -18.37 -7.76 -11.98
CA TYR A 201 -17.60 -7.88 -13.24
C TYR A 201 -16.21 -8.45 -12.97
N GLN A 202 -15.62 -8.08 -11.84
CA GLN A 202 -14.32 -8.52 -11.37
C GLN A 202 -14.31 -8.58 -9.84
N VAL A 203 -13.60 -9.58 -9.30
CA VAL A 203 -13.27 -9.65 -7.87
C VAL A 203 -11.79 -9.98 -7.73
N VAL A 204 -11.11 -9.39 -6.74
CA VAL A 204 -9.67 -9.60 -6.52
C VAL A 204 -9.44 -10.38 -5.21
N PRO A 205 -9.63 -11.71 -5.20
CA PRO A 205 -9.27 -12.53 -4.05
C PRO A 205 -7.75 -12.55 -3.82
N SER A 206 -7.35 -12.80 -2.58
CA SER A 206 -5.93 -12.80 -2.20
C SER A 206 -5.61 -13.92 -1.21
N ARG A 207 -4.31 -14.22 -1.10
CA ARG A 207 -3.75 -15.09 -0.05
C ARG A 207 -2.39 -14.59 0.42
N GLY A 208 -1.98 -14.98 1.60
CA GLY A 208 -0.69 -14.62 2.18
C GLY A 208 0.35 -15.74 2.03
N PHE A 209 1.62 -15.37 2.13
CA PHE A 209 2.76 -16.28 2.27
C PHE A 209 3.53 -15.89 3.52
N VAL A 210 3.62 -16.79 4.48
CA VAL A 210 4.29 -16.57 5.76
C VAL A 210 5.72 -17.11 5.70
N ILE A 211 6.67 -16.31 6.17
CA ILE A 211 8.10 -16.61 6.16
C ILE A 211 8.77 -16.02 7.41
N ASP A 212 9.85 -16.61 7.87
CA ASP A 212 10.64 -16.05 8.96
C ASP A 212 11.38 -14.79 8.48
N CYS A 213 11.25 -13.70 9.23
CA CYS A 213 11.80 -12.38 8.89
C CYS A 213 12.36 -11.69 10.15
N PRO A 214 13.53 -12.11 10.64
CA PRO A 214 14.10 -11.56 11.87
C PRO A 214 14.70 -10.17 11.71
N GLN A 215 14.90 -9.69 10.47
CA GLN A 215 15.56 -8.43 10.16
C GLN A 215 14.75 -7.63 9.11
N PRO A 216 13.58 -7.07 9.46
CA PRO A 216 12.71 -6.37 8.51
C PRO A 216 13.38 -5.17 7.82
N LEU A 217 14.11 -4.32 8.57
CA LEU A 217 14.81 -3.17 7.99
C LEU A 217 15.90 -3.58 6.99
N GLN A 218 16.66 -4.63 7.30
CA GLN A 218 17.65 -5.16 6.35
C GLN A 218 16.96 -5.71 5.10
N THR A 219 15.84 -6.41 5.28
CA THR A 219 15.01 -6.89 4.15
C THR A 219 14.54 -5.73 3.26
N TYR A 220 14.07 -4.64 3.87
CA TYR A 220 13.67 -3.45 3.13
C TYR A 220 14.82 -2.86 2.28
N ARG A 221 16.03 -2.84 2.81
CA ARG A 221 17.23 -2.39 2.04
C ARG A 221 17.46 -3.27 0.82
N TYR A 222 17.39 -4.61 0.98
CA TYR A 222 17.48 -5.52 -0.17
C TYR A 222 16.38 -5.31 -1.19
N LEU A 223 15.14 -5.09 -0.72
CA LEU A 223 14.00 -4.82 -1.60
C LEU A 223 14.19 -3.52 -2.37
N HIS A 224 14.65 -2.45 -1.69
CA HIS A 224 14.96 -1.16 -2.31
C HIS A 224 16.01 -1.27 -3.41
N ASP A 225 17.08 -2.03 -3.18
CA ASP A 225 18.17 -2.18 -4.14
C ASP A 225 17.80 -3.09 -5.32
N ALA A 226 16.98 -4.12 -5.08
CA ALA A 226 16.64 -5.13 -6.08
C ALA A 226 15.45 -4.75 -6.96
N ASP A 227 14.44 -4.05 -6.40
CA ASP A 227 13.16 -3.76 -7.07
C ASP A 227 12.61 -2.38 -6.66
N PRO A 228 13.33 -1.28 -6.99
CA PRO A 228 12.89 0.07 -6.66
C PRO A 228 11.58 0.38 -7.38
N SER A 229 10.62 0.88 -6.62
CA SER A 229 9.29 1.27 -7.09
C SER A 229 9.04 2.76 -6.79
N PRO A 230 8.06 3.41 -7.43
CA PRO A 230 7.72 4.81 -7.19
C PRO A 230 7.43 5.13 -5.72
N TYR A 231 6.88 4.16 -4.98
CA TYR A 231 6.59 4.29 -3.56
C TYR A 231 7.34 3.23 -2.77
N MET A 232 8.43 3.66 -2.16
CA MET A 232 9.16 2.86 -1.18
C MET A 232 8.79 3.33 0.22
N PHE A 233 8.35 2.41 1.10
CA PHE A 233 7.93 2.78 2.44
C PHE A 233 8.40 1.77 3.49
N TYR A 234 8.64 2.30 4.70
CA TYR A 234 8.96 1.53 5.89
C TYR A 234 8.35 2.21 7.11
N ILE A 235 7.47 1.51 7.81
CA ILE A 235 6.80 1.95 9.04
C ILE A 235 7.17 0.97 10.14
N ALA A 236 7.73 1.47 11.23
CA ALA A 236 8.05 0.69 12.41
C ALA A 236 7.22 1.18 13.60
N THR A 237 6.64 0.25 14.33
CA THR A 237 5.94 0.44 15.60
C THR A 237 6.52 -0.49 16.64
N ASP A 238 6.05 -0.40 17.88
CA ASP A 238 6.45 -1.34 18.95
C ASP A 238 5.92 -2.76 18.69
N ASP A 239 4.82 -2.91 17.93
CA ASP A 239 4.11 -4.18 17.72
C ASP A 239 4.42 -4.83 16.38
N PHE A 240 4.65 -4.03 15.33
CA PHE A 240 4.83 -4.52 13.96
C PHE A 240 5.66 -3.57 13.10
N GLU A 241 6.14 -4.11 12.00
CA GLU A 241 6.78 -3.35 10.94
C GLU A 241 6.05 -3.62 9.63
N LEU A 242 5.83 -2.56 8.82
CA LEU A 242 5.21 -2.62 7.51
C LEU A 242 6.13 -1.97 6.50
N PHE A 243 6.56 -2.72 5.48
CA PHE A 243 7.43 -2.19 4.45
C PHE A 243 7.08 -2.73 3.07
N GLY A 244 7.44 -1.97 2.03
CA GLY A 244 7.11 -2.39 0.67
C GLY A 244 7.67 -1.49 -0.42
N ALA A 245 7.47 -1.95 -1.66
CA ALA A 245 7.84 -1.31 -2.91
C ALA A 245 6.60 -1.25 -3.81
N SER A 246 5.70 -0.30 -3.54
CA SER A 246 4.44 -0.19 -4.28
C SER A 246 4.63 0.54 -5.61
N PRO A 247 4.16 -0.02 -6.71
CA PRO A 247 4.17 0.67 -8.00
C PRO A 247 3.01 1.65 -8.16
N GLU A 248 1.96 1.58 -7.32
CA GLU A 248 0.65 2.16 -7.61
C GLU A 248 0.23 3.19 -6.56
N SER A 249 -0.11 4.39 -7.02
CA SER A 249 -0.73 5.42 -6.17
C SER A 249 -2.17 5.02 -5.80
N SER A 250 -2.61 5.38 -4.58
CA SER A 250 -4.00 5.25 -4.16
C SER A 250 -4.78 6.51 -4.54
N LEU A 251 -4.58 7.61 -3.83
CA LEU A 251 -5.12 8.92 -4.15
C LEU A 251 -4.05 9.98 -3.98
N LEU A 252 -4.02 10.93 -4.91
CA LEU A 252 -3.19 12.12 -4.87
C LEU A 252 -4.09 13.35 -4.75
N HIS A 253 -3.70 14.31 -3.91
CA HIS A 253 -4.27 15.65 -3.92
C HIS A 253 -3.14 16.68 -3.89
N SER A 254 -3.14 17.56 -4.88
CA SER A 254 -2.15 18.64 -4.97
C SER A 254 -2.66 19.88 -4.25
N ALA A 255 -1.99 20.28 -3.19
CA ALA A 255 -2.26 21.51 -2.47
C ALA A 255 -2.14 22.75 -3.37
N LYS A 256 -1.23 22.71 -4.34
CA LYS A 256 -0.97 23.83 -5.26
C LYS A 256 -2.11 24.07 -6.24
N THR A 257 -2.73 22.99 -6.74
CA THR A 257 -3.74 23.08 -7.81
C THR A 257 -5.14 22.73 -7.34
N GLY A 258 -5.29 22.11 -6.15
CA GLY A 258 -6.56 21.54 -5.66
C GLY A 258 -7.02 20.33 -6.47
N GLN A 259 -6.15 19.78 -7.32
CA GLN A 259 -6.47 18.64 -8.17
C GLN A 259 -6.32 17.32 -7.40
N VAL A 260 -7.30 16.43 -7.55
CA VAL A 260 -7.20 15.02 -7.18
C VAL A 260 -6.85 14.19 -8.40
N ALA A 261 -6.10 13.08 -8.18
CA ALA A 261 -5.74 12.15 -9.23
C ALA A 261 -5.73 10.71 -8.74
N ILE A 262 -6.21 9.79 -9.57
CA ILE A 262 -6.08 8.34 -9.44
C ILE A 262 -5.39 7.82 -10.70
N ARG A 263 -4.38 6.97 -10.51
CA ARG A 263 -3.58 6.42 -11.61
C ARG A 263 -3.71 4.90 -11.63
N PRO A 264 -4.75 4.33 -12.26
CA PRO A 264 -4.88 2.89 -12.40
C PRO A 264 -3.74 2.34 -13.26
N ILE A 265 -3.18 1.22 -12.78
CA ILE A 265 -2.13 0.45 -13.44
C ILE A 265 -2.66 -0.95 -13.65
N ALA A 266 -2.68 -1.43 -14.88
CA ALA A 266 -2.99 -2.81 -15.22
C ALA A 266 -2.31 -3.18 -16.53
N GLY A 267 -2.01 -4.46 -16.68
CA GLY A 267 -1.22 -4.95 -17.79
C GLY A 267 0.27 -4.80 -17.55
N THR A 268 0.99 -5.91 -17.69
CA THR A 268 2.43 -5.96 -17.41
C THR A 268 3.16 -6.78 -18.45
N ARG A 269 4.29 -6.27 -18.91
CA ARG A 269 5.28 -7.06 -19.69
C ARG A 269 6.67 -6.81 -19.11
N PRO A 270 7.57 -7.78 -19.20
CA PRO A 270 8.98 -7.56 -18.85
C PRO A 270 9.59 -6.54 -19.80
N ARG A 271 10.67 -5.90 -19.36
CA ARG A 271 11.55 -5.15 -20.25
C ARG A 271 12.28 -6.10 -21.22
N GLY A 272 12.62 -5.60 -22.38
CA GLY A 272 13.44 -6.32 -23.34
C GLY A 272 14.90 -6.30 -22.90
N PHE A 273 15.43 -7.40 -22.36
CA PHE A 273 16.83 -7.53 -21.99
C PHE A 273 17.60 -8.42 -22.97
N ALA A 274 18.78 -7.99 -23.37
CA ALA A 274 19.78 -8.81 -24.02
C ALA A 274 20.42 -9.81 -23.03
N PRO A 275 21.12 -10.86 -23.48
CA PRO A 275 21.77 -11.84 -22.61
C PRO A 275 22.83 -11.24 -21.65
N ASP A 276 23.41 -10.10 -22.00
CA ASP A 276 24.39 -9.35 -21.17
C ASP A 276 23.72 -8.45 -20.12
N GLY A 277 22.37 -8.42 -20.05
CA GLY A 277 21.60 -7.60 -19.12
C GLY A 277 21.36 -6.15 -19.56
N SER A 278 21.85 -5.75 -20.73
CA SER A 278 21.53 -4.46 -21.33
C SER A 278 20.11 -4.46 -21.94
N ILE A 279 19.56 -3.28 -22.20
CA ILE A 279 18.25 -3.17 -22.88
C ILE A 279 18.43 -3.45 -24.38
N ASP A 280 17.75 -4.49 -24.85
CA ASP A 280 17.49 -4.71 -26.27
C ASP A 280 16.29 -3.85 -26.70
N HIS A 281 16.56 -2.74 -27.37
CA HIS A 281 15.54 -1.77 -27.75
C HIS A 281 14.49 -2.36 -28.71
N GLU A 282 14.85 -3.28 -29.62
CA GLU A 282 13.92 -3.92 -30.51
C GLU A 282 12.95 -4.83 -29.76
N LEU A 283 13.47 -5.66 -28.89
CA LEU A 283 12.68 -6.54 -28.02
C LEU A 283 11.79 -5.72 -27.09
N ASP A 284 12.31 -4.64 -26.49
CA ASP A 284 11.57 -3.76 -25.58
C ASP A 284 10.37 -3.09 -26.30
N ILE A 285 10.56 -2.61 -27.53
CA ILE A 285 9.48 -2.02 -28.35
C ILE A 285 8.47 -3.11 -28.75
N ARG A 286 8.91 -4.31 -29.10
CA ARG A 286 8.01 -5.42 -29.45
C ARG A 286 7.13 -5.81 -28.26
N LEU A 287 7.69 -5.92 -27.06
CA LEU A 287 6.93 -6.20 -25.84
C LEU A 287 5.95 -5.09 -25.47
N GLU A 288 6.30 -3.82 -25.75
CA GLU A 288 5.35 -2.72 -25.61
C GLU A 288 4.19 -2.81 -26.59
N LEU A 289 4.47 -3.10 -27.87
CA LEU A 289 3.43 -3.25 -28.88
C LEU A 289 2.51 -4.44 -28.55
N GLU A 290 3.08 -5.55 -28.07
CA GLU A 290 2.31 -6.68 -27.57
C GLU A 290 1.38 -6.27 -26.42
N LEU A 291 1.89 -5.55 -25.41
CA LEU A 291 1.10 -5.06 -24.30
C LEU A 291 -0.05 -4.14 -24.75
N ARG A 292 0.22 -3.22 -25.68
CA ARG A 292 -0.76 -2.27 -26.22
C ARG A 292 -1.84 -2.94 -27.08
N SER A 293 -1.53 -4.08 -27.69
CA SER A 293 -2.44 -4.81 -28.57
C SER A 293 -3.13 -6.00 -27.91
N ASP A 294 -2.78 -6.34 -26.69
CA ASP A 294 -3.43 -7.39 -25.92
C ASP A 294 -4.84 -6.97 -25.52
N ALA A 295 -5.84 -7.57 -26.19
CA ALA A 295 -7.24 -7.20 -26.01
C ALA A 295 -7.74 -7.43 -24.58
N LYS A 296 -7.23 -8.44 -23.87
CA LYS A 296 -7.58 -8.75 -22.48
C LYS A 296 -7.03 -7.67 -21.55
N GLU A 297 -5.71 -7.40 -21.63
CA GLU A 297 -5.05 -6.40 -20.80
C GLU A 297 -5.68 -5.01 -20.98
N VAL A 298 -5.97 -4.63 -22.23
CA VAL A 298 -6.63 -3.35 -22.54
C VAL A 298 -8.06 -3.32 -21.98
N ALA A 299 -8.84 -4.39 -22.09
CA ALA A 299 -10.22 -4.44 -21.56
C ALA A 299 -10.22 -4.33 -20.02
N GLU A 300 -9.35 -5.07 -19.34
CA GLU A 300 -9.17 -4.97 -17.88
C GLU A 300 -8.75 -3.57 -17.46
N HIS A 301 -7.78 -2.98 -18.17
CA HIS A 301 -7.31 -1.63 -17.87
C HIS A 301 -8.41 -0.57 -18.04
N VAL A 302 -9.19 -0.63 -19.13
CA VAL A 302 -10.29 0.31 -19.39
C VAL A 302 -11.37 0.21 -18.29
N MET A 303 -11.67 -1.00 -17.83
CA MET A 303 -12.58 -1.23 -16.70
C MET A 303 -12.08 -0.53 -15.42
N LEU A 304 -10.78 -0.62 -15.11
CA LEU A 304 -10.18 0.07 -13.96
C LEU A 304 -10.17 1.60 -14.14
N VAL A 305 -9.97 2.09 -15.36
CA VAL A 305 -10.11 3.52 -15.68
C VAL A 305 -11.55 3.99 -15.43
N ASP A 306 -12.55 3.20 -15.79
CA ASP A 306 -13.95 3.56 -15.56
C ASP A 306 -14.29 3.58 -14.07
N LEU A 307 -13.73 2.65 -13.30
CA LEU A 307 -13.86 2.64 -11.84
C LEU A 307 -13.19 3.88 -11.21
N ALA A 308 -11.98 4.24 -11.64
CA ALA A 308 -11.30 5.46 -11.21
C ALA A 308 -12.10 6.72 -11.59
N ARG A 309 -12.75 6.73 -12.77
CA ARG A 309 -13.66 7.81 -13.17
C ARG A 309 -14.84 7.96 -12.22
N ASN A 310 -15.40 6.85 -11.75
CA ASN A 310 -16.47 6.86 -10.74
C ASN A 310 -15.97 7.43 -9.41
N ASP A 311 -14.84 6.97 -8.91
CA ASP A 311 -14.26 7.44 -7.66
C ASP A 311 -13.97 8.95 -7.72
N VAL A 312 -13.32 9.42 -8.79
CA VAL A 312 -13.04 10.86 -8.99
C VAL A 312 -14.32 11.68 -9.17
N ALA A 313 -15.36 11.13 -9.81
CA ALA A 313 -16.62 11.84 -9.97
C ALA A 313 -17.31 12.18 -8.64
N ARG A 314 -17.20 11.29 -7.65
CA ARG A 314 -17.82 11.44 -6.32
C ARG A 314 -17.25 12.60 -5.51
N ILE A 315 -15.99 12.95 -5.76
CA ILE A 315 -15.20 13.89 -4.97
C ILE A 315 -14.85 15.18 -5.70
N SER A 316 -15.16 15.27 -7.00
CA SER A 316 -14.76 16.41 -7.84
C SER A 316 -15.89 17.39 -8.06
N ALA A 317 -15.55 18.65 -8.24
CA ALA A 317 -16.46 19.68 -8.73
C ALA A 317 -17.06 19.26 -10.08
N PRO A 318 -18.35 19.48 -10.31
CA PRO A 318 -19.03 19.09 -11.55
C PRO A 318 -18.32 19.59 -12.79
N GLY A 319 -18.17 18.73 -13.80
CA GLY A 319 -17.54 19.07 -15.10
C GLY A 319 -16.01 19.11 -15.09
N THR A 320 -15.33 18.88 -13.96
CA THR A 320 -13.86 18.95 -13.87
C THR A 320 -13.17 17.61 -14.07
N ARG A 321 -13.89 16.48 -13.92
CA ARG A 321 -13.32 15.14 -14.11
C ARG A 321 -12.86 14.93 -15.55
N LYS A 322 -11.61 14.46 -15.72
CA LYS A 322 -10.99 14.19 -17.02
C LYS A 322 -10.13 12.92 -16.94
N VAL A 323 -10.04 12.21 -18.04
CA VAL A 323 -8.97 11.25 -18.28
C VAL A 323 -7.85 12.00 -18.98
N THR A 324 -6.82 12.37 -18.26
CA THR A 324 -5.71 13.20 -18.77
C THR A 324 -4.70 12.37 -19.54
N GLN A 325 -4.59 11.08 -19.19
CA GLN A 325 -3.76 10.11 -19.89
C GLN A 325 -4.53 8.79 -19.98
N LEU A 326 -4.49 8.16 -21.15
CA LEU A 326 -5.15 6.88 -21.39
C LEU A 326 -4.18 5.92 -22.09
N LEU A 327 -4.00 4.70 -21.49
CA LEU A 327 -3.21 3.61 -22.08
C LEU A 327 -1.76 4.03 -22.42
N ARG A 328 -1.14 4.85 -21.58
CA ARG A 328 0.30 5.13 -21.68
C ARG A 328 1.08 3.92 -21.19
N VAL A 329 2.23 3.65 -21.80
CA VAL A 329 3.16 2.64 -21.29
C VAL A 329 4.28 3.33 -20.51
N ASP A 330 4.35 3.04 -19.23
CA ASP A 330 5.44 3.47 -18.36
C ASP A 330 6.45 2.32 -18.21
N ARG A 331 7.74 2.64 -18.44
CA ARG A 331 8.83 1.68 -18.34
C ARG A 331 9.58 1.87 -17.03
N TYR A 332 9.66 0.79 -16.26
CA TYR A 332 10.43 0.71 -15.03
C TYR A 332 11.73 -0.08 -15.26
N SER A 333 12.46 -0.34 -14.21
CA SER A 333 13.76 -1.04 -14.32
C SER A 333 13.66 -2.43 -14.94
N ARG A 334 12.63 -3.23 -14.60
CA ARG A 334 12.46 -4.62 -15.02
C ARG A 334 11.19 -4.91 -15.79
N VAL A 335 10.19 -4.06 -15.66
CA VAL A 335 8.85 -4.25 -16.25
C VAL A 335 8.35 -2.97 -16.90
N MET A 336 7.33 -3.11 -17.73
CA MET A 336 6.54 -1.99 -18.25
C MET A 336 5.06 -2.25 -17.96
N HIS A 337 4.30 -1.18 -17.74
CA HIS A 337 2.88 -1.24 -17.42
C HIS A 337 2.06 -0.34 -18.30
N LEU A 338 0.79 -0.71 -18.53
CA LEU A 338 -0.23 0.24 -18.98
C LEU A 338 -0.65 1.11 -17.80
N VAL A 339 -0.61 2.41 -18.01
CA VAL A 339 -0.94 3.42 -17.00
C VAL A 339 -1.94 4.41 -17.60
N SER A 340 -2.95 4.76 -16.83
CA SER A 340 -3.86 5.86 -17.15
C SER A 340 -3.92 6.84 -15.99
N GLU A 341 -4.43 8.05 -16.23
CA GLU A 341 -4.62 9.04 -15.19
C GLU A 341 -6.00 9.66 -15.29
N VAL A 342 -6.73 9.60 -14.20
CA VAL A 342 -8.03 10.26 -14.04
C VAL A 342 -7.89 11.36 -13.01
N THR A 343 -8.23 12.59 -13.41
CA THR A 343 -8.12 13.77 -12.56
C THR A 343 -9.44 14.49 -12.40
N GLY A 344 -9.54 15.28 -11.34
CA GLY A 344 -10.66 16.20 -11.11
C GLY A 344 -10.26 17.31 -10.14
N GLN A 345 -11.01 18.39 -10.11
CA GLN A 345 -10.83 19.43 -9.10
C GLN A 345 -11.59 19.01 -7.84
N LEU A 346 -10.94 18.93 -6.70
CA LEU A 346 -11.61 18.59 -5.44
C LEU A 346 -12.78 19.55 -5.19
N ALA A 347 -13.94 19.03 -4.85
CA ALA A 347 -15.09 19.86 -4.51
C ALA A 347 -14.77 20.74 -3.29
N SER A 348 -15.19 22.01 -3.33
CA SER A 348 -14.78 23.03 -2.35
C SER A 348 -15.27 22.76 -0.92
N ASP A 349 -16.27 21.91 -0.77
CA ASP A 349 -16.86 21.48 0.49
C ASP A 349 -16.29 20.17 1.04
N LEU A 350 -15.30 19.58 0.35
CA LEU A 350 -14.60 18.37 0.76
C LEU A 350 -13.16 18.67 1.16
N HIS A 351 -12.69 17.90 2.15
CA HIS A 351 -11.29 17.85 2.53
C HIS A 351 -10.57 16.69 1.80
N PRO A 352 -9.24 16.73 1.57
CA PRO A 352 -8.51 15.62 0.96
C PRO A 352 -8.73 14.27 1.66
N LEU A 353 -8.94 14.24 2.98
CA LEU A 353 -9.29 13.01 3.72
C LEU A 353 -10.70 12.48 3.40
N ASP A 354 -11.65 13.35 3.07
CA ASP A 354 -12.97 12.92 2.64
C ASP A 354 -12.87 12.28 1.25
N ALA A 355 -12.07 12.88 0.37
CA ALA A 355 -11.75 12.32 -0.93
C ALA A 355 -11.04 10.97 -0.82
N PHE A 356 -10.07 10.85 0.09
CA PHE A 356 -9.37 9.60 0.36
C PHE A 356 -10.35 8.51 0.84
N ARG A 357 -11.18 8.80 1.83
CA ARG A 357 -12.21 7.89 2.33
C ARG A 357 -13.15 7.44 1.22
N ALA A 358 -13.61 8.35 0.36
CA ALA A 358 -14.51 8.04 -0.75
C ALA A 358 -13.88 7.15 -1.83
N SER A 359 -12.55 7.22 -2.03
CA SER A 359 -11.83 6.40 -2.99
C SER A 359 -11.38 5.04 -2.46
N MET A 360 -11.35 4.86 -1.12
CA MET A 360 -11.03 3.57 -0.49
C MET A 360 -12.11 2.52 -0.82
N THR A 361 -11.80 1.27 -1.00
CA THR A 361 -10.53 0.63 -1.31
C THR A 361 -10.29 0.69 -2.82
N MET A 362 -9.04 0.63 -3.26
CA MET A 362 -8.76 0.75 -4.71
C MET A 362 -9.32 -0.44 -5.47
N GLY A 363 -9.92 -0.16 -6.64
CA GLY A 363 -10.58 -1.17 -7.46
C GLY A 363 -9.65 -2.27 -7.97
N THR A 364 -8.38 -1.94 -8.20
CA THR A 364 -7.30 -2.87 -8.55
C THR A 364 -7.06 -3.96 -7.50
N LEU A 365 -7.49 -3.72 -6.24
CA LEU A 365 -7.37 -4.65 -5.10
C LEU A 365 -8.70 -5.18 -4.60
N THR A 366 -9.81 -4.66 -5.13
CA THR A 366 -11.16 -5.03 -4.68
C THR A 366 -11.95 -5.67 -5.81
N GLY A 367 -12.25 -4.92 -6.86
CA GLY A 367 -13.06 -5.35 -8.00
C GLY A 367 -14.16 -4.34 -8.32
N ALA A 368 -15.07 -4.75 -9.18
CA ALA A 368 -16.17 -3.93 -9.68
C ALA A 368 -17.49 -4.74 -9.74
N PRO A 369 -18.62 -4.24 -9.18
CA PRO A 369 -18.80 -3.05 -8.35
C PRO A 369 -18.07 -3.15 -6.99
N LYS A 370 -17.47 -2.06 -6.53
CA LYS A 370 -16.51 -2.04 -5.43
C LYS A 370 -17.05 -2.64 -4.11
N LEU A 371 -18.22 -2.20 -3.64
CA LEU A 371 -18.79 -2.67 -2.37
C LEU A 371 -19.14 -4.14 -2.44
N ARG A 372 -19.78 -4.58 -3.53
CA ARG A 372 -20.12 -5.99 -3.71
C ARG A 372 -18.90 -6.88 -3.75
N ALA A 373 -17.85 -6.46 -4.46
CA ALA A 373 -16.58 -7.17 -4.49
C ALA A 373 -15.95 -7.24 -3.08
N ALA A 374 -15.99 -6.15 -2.30
CA ALA A 374 -15.47 -6.14 -0.92
C ALA A 374 -16.25 -7.10 0.01
N GLU A 375 -17.60 -7.19 -0.13
CA GLU A 375 -18.42 -8.17 0.58
C GLU A 375 -18.02 -9.60 0.26
N LEU A 376 -17.88 -9.92 -1.04
CA LEU A 376 -17.47 -11.25 -1.50
C LEU A 376 -16.07 -11.62 -0.98
N ILE A 377 -15.12 -10.69 -1.04
CA ILE A 377 -13.78 -10.85 -0.50
C ILE A 377 -13.86 -11.20 1.00
N ARG A 378 -14.56 -10.39 1.79
CA ARG A 378 -14.75 -10.63 3.22
C ARG A 378 -15.36 -11.99 3.50
N GLN A 379 -16.42 -12.32 2.78
CA GLN A 379 -17.15 -13.58 2.96
C GLN A 379 -16.28 -14.81 2.67
N TYR A 380 -15.48 -14.76 1.61
CA TYR A 380 -14.77 -15.94 1.11
C TYR A 380 -13.32 -16.04 1.57
N GLU A 381 -12.64 -14.94 1.85
CA GLU A 381 -11.33 -14.99 2.53
C GLU A 381 -11.50 -15.32 4.03
N GLY A 382 -12.65 -14.98 4.63
CA GLY A 382 -13.03 -15.33 5.99
C GLY A 382 -12.20 -14.63 7.09
N THR A 383 -11.28 -13.75 6.72
CA THR A 383 -10.43 -12.99 7.64
C THR A 383 -10.27 -11.53 7.19
N ARG A 384 -9.89 -10.67 8.12
CA ARG A 384 -9.49 -9.30 7.81
C ARG A 384 -8.20 -9.29 6.99
N ARG A 385 -8.15 -8.41 5.98
CA ARG A 385 -6.96 -8.22 5.15
C ARG A 385 -5.86 -7.42 5.84
N GLY A 386 -6.20 -6.65 6.86
CA GLY A 386 -5.26 -5.78 7.55
C GLY A 386 -4.64 -4.74 6.60
N SER A 387 -3.32 -4.68 6.54
CA SER A 387 -2.60 -3.71 5.73
C SER A 387 -2.71 -3.93 4.23
N TYR A 388 -2.85 -5.19 3.76
CA TYR A 388 -2.86 -5.51 2.33
C TYR A 388 -4.08 -4.90 1.60
N GLY A 389 -3.82 -4.18 0.52
CA GLY A 389 -4.86 -3.46 -0.25
C GLY A 389 -5.37 -2.19 0.44
N GLY A 390 -4.81 -1.84 1.61
CA GLY A 390 -4.95 -0.53 2.22
C GLY A 390 -4.04 0.52 1.58
N ALA A 391 -3.71 1.58 2.30
CA ALA A 391 -2.85 2.63 1.79
C ALA A 391 -1.77 3.05 2.79
N VAL A 392 -0.62 3.51 2.26
CA VAL A 392 0.43 4.20 3.01
C VAL A 392 0.66 5.57 2.39
N GLY A 393 0.91 6.58 3.20
CA GLY A 393 1.21 7.90 2.69
C GLY A 393 1.20 8.99 3.74
N TYR A 394 1.02 10.22 3.30
CA TYR A 394 1.03 11.38 4.18
C TYR A 394 -0.01 12.42 3.80
N LEU A 395 -0.37 13.24 4.78
CA LEU A 395 -1.15 14.47 4.62
C LEU A 395 -0.38 15.61 5.29
N ARG A 396 -0.21 16.71 4.58
CA ARG A 396 0.37 17.96 5.09
C ARG A 396 -0.70 18.99 5.46
N GLY A 397 -0.29 19.99 6.24
CA GLY A 397 -1.18 21.08 6.67
C GLY A 397 -1.65 22.00 5.55
N ASP A 398 -0.97 22.02 4.42
CA ASP A 398 -1.41 22.73 3.21
C ASP A 398 -2.47 21.96 2.40
N GLY A 399 -2.77 20.71 2.81
CA GLY A 399 -3.70 19.82 2.14
C GLY A 399 -3.06 18.89 1.11
N GLU A 400 -1.75 18.95 0.88
CA GLU A 400 -1.06 17.96 0.04
C GLU A 400 -1.26 16.56 0.61
N LEU A 401 -1.79 15.66 -0.19
CA LEU A 401 -1.99 14.26 0.15
C LEU A 401 -1.34 13.40 -0.93
N ASP A 402 -0.47 12.50 -0.52
CA ASP A 402 0.14 11.52 -1.42
C ASP A 402 0.10 10.14 -0.76
N THR A 403 -0.60 9.20 -1.39
CA THR A 403 -0.81 7.86 -0.87
C THR A 403 -0.61 6.81 -1.95
N CYS A 404 -0.02 5.67 -1.55
CA CYS A 404 0.11 4.48 -2.39
C CYS A 404 -0.68 3.31 -1.81
N ILE A 405 -0.97 2.33 -2.66
CA ILE A 405 -1.61 1.08 -2.26
C ILE A 405 -0.59 0.19 -1.55
N VAL A 406 -1.00 -0.49 -0.48
CA VAL A 406 -0.16 -1.48 0.21
C VAL A 406 -0.19 -2.79 -0.56
N ILE A 407 0.71 -2.91 -1.51
CA ILE A 407 1.01 -4.10 -2.32
C ILE A 407 2.52 -4.24 -2.46
N ARG A 408 2.99 -5.41 -2.89
CA ARG A 408 4.43 -5.70 -2.96
C ARG A 408 5.11 -5.36 -1.62
N SER A 409 4.48 -5.80 -0.53
CA SER A 409 4.80 -5.40 0.82
C SER A 409 4.80 -6.59 1.76
N ALA A 410 5.45 -6.43 2.90
CA ALA A 410 5.46 -7.38 3.99
C ALA A 410 4.96 -6.71 5.27
N PHE A 411 4.11 -7.41 6.00
CA PHE A 411 3.75 -7.10 7.37
C PHE A 411 4.52 -8.03 8.29
N ALA A 412 5.41 -7.48 9.11
CA ALA A 412 6.29 -8.25 9.97
C ALA A 412 5.91 -8.07 11.45
N ARG A 413 5.82 -9.18 12.17
CA ARG A 413 5.52 -9.22 13.61
C ARG A 413 6.15 -10.46 14.23
N GLY A 414 6.81 -10.30 15.39
CA GLY A 414 7.36 -11.41 16.13
C GLY A 414 8.36 -12.28 15.36
N GLY A 415 9.21 -11.68 14.53
CA GLY A 415 10.22 -12.38 13.73
C GLY A 415 9.69 -13.11 12.49
N LYS A 416 8.41 -12.96 12.18
CA LYS A 416 7.78 -13.52 10.97
C LYS A 416 7.22 -12.39 10.11
N ALA A 417 7.14 -12.61 8.81
CA ALA A 417 6.47 -11.72 7.88
C ALA A 417 5.39 -12.47 7.10
N ILE A 418 4.31 -11.76 6.77
CA ILE A 418 3.32 -12.19 5.80
C ILE A 418 3.42 -11.28 4.57
N VAL A 419 3.53 -11.89 3.40
CA VAL A 419 3.49 -11.23 2.09
C VAL A 419 2.19 -11.65 1.43
N GLN A 420 1.24 -10.72 1.30
CA GLN A 420 -0.08 -11.02 0.70
C GLN A 420 -0.10 -10.56 -0.75
N ALA A 421 -0.77 -11.35 -1.60
CA ALA A 421 -0.95 -11.05 -3.01
C ALA A 421 -2.29 -11.59 -3.52
N GLY A 422 -2.91 -10.87 -4.44
CA GLY A 422 -4.17 -11.22 -5.07
C GLY A 422 -4.09 -11.26 -6.59
N ALA A 423 -5.11 -11.84 -7.19
CA ALA A 423 -5.29 -11.90 -8.63
C ALA A 423 -6.69 -11.41 -9.03
N GLY A 424 -6.78 -10.73 -10.16
CA GLY A 424 -8.03 -10.18 -10.68
C GLY A 424 -8.85 -11.24 -11.41
N VAL A 425 -9.88 -11.77 -10.77
CA VAL A 425 -10.74 -12.81 -11.34
C VAL A 425 -11.84 -12.19 -12.18
N VAL A 426 -11.91 -12.62 -13.42
CA VAL A 426 -12.97 -12.32 -14.40
C VAL A 426 -13.58 -13.61 -14.92
N SER A 427 -14.58 -13.54 -15.80
CA SER A 427 -15.34 -14.70 -16.31
C SER A 427 -14.47 -15.78 -16.97
N ASP A 428 -13.43 -15.38 -17.68
CA ASP A 428 -12.52 -16.26 -18.44
C ASP A 428 -11.21 -16.57 -17.72
N SER A 429 -11.08 -16.19 -16.45
CA SER A 429 -9.91 -16.51 -15.61
C SER A 429 -9.69 -18.03 -15.52
N VAL A 430 -8.43 -18.43 -15.58
CA VAL A 430 -8.01 -19.83 -15.38
C VAL A 430 -7.54 -20.00 -13.95
N PRO A 431 -8.23 -20.75 -13.08
CA PRO A 431 -7.94 -20.79 -11.64
C PRO A 431 -6.48 -21.01 -11.28
N GLN A 432 -5.81 -21.95 -11.95
CA GLN A 432 -4.39 -22.23 -11.68
C GLN A 432 -3.48 -21.06 -12.07
N ARG A 433 -3.79 -20.34 -13.15
CA ARG A 433 -3.00 -19.16 -13.55
C ARG A 433 -3.13 -18.03 -12.51
N GLU A 434 -4.32 -17.84 -11.95
CA GLU A 434 -4.55 -16.86 -10.91
C GLU A 434 -3.81 -17.25 -9.60
N ALA A 435 -3.77 -18.54 -9.26
CA ALA A 435 -2.97 -19.05 -8.14
C ALA A 435 -1.46 -18.83 -8.37
N ASP A 436 -0.97 -19.08 -9.59
CA ASP A 436 0.43 -18.83 -9.95
C ASP A 436 0.78 -17.34 -9.90
N GLU A 437 -0.14 -16.48 -10.32
CA GLU A 437 0.02 -15.02 -10.28
C GLU A 437 0.21 -14.50 -8.86
N THR A 438 -0.54 -15.02 -7.88
CA THR A 438 -0.36 -14.61 -6.48
C THR A 438 1.06 -14.90 -5.98
N ALA A 439 1.59 -16.10 -6.26
CA ALA A 439 2.94 -16.46 -5.86
C ALA A 439 4.01 -15.65 -6.60
N HIS A 440 3.79 -15.36 -7.89
CA HIS A 440 4.67 -14.51 -8.67
C HIS A 440 4.70 -13.08 -8.11
N LYS A 441 3.53 -12.50 -7.79
CA LYS A 441 3.42 -11.16 -7.21
C LYS A 441 4.08 -11.05 -5.82
N ALA A 442 4.06 -12.12 -5.02
CA ALA A 442 4.72 -12.16 -3.71
C ALA A 442 6.25 -12.36 -3.82
N SER A 443 6.74 -12.94 -4.93
CA SER A 443 8.09 -13.50 -5.03
C SER A 443 9.21 -12.48 -4.79
N ASN A 444 9.08 -11.21 -5.23
CA ASN A 444 10.14 -10.22 -5.09
C ASN A 444 10.39 -9.87 -3.63
N VAL A 445 9.32 -9.66 -2.86
CA VAL A 445 9.42 -9.38 -1.42
C VAL A 445 9.95 -10.59 -0.67
N LEU A 446 9.47 -11.80 -0.99
CA LEU A 446 9.95 -13.05 -0.39
C LEU A 446 11.44 -13.30 -0.70
N ARG A 447 11.90 -12.99 -1.92
CA ARG A 447 13.32 -13.06 -2.28
C ARG A 447 14.18 -12.07 -1.47
N ALA A 448 13.67 -10.85 -1.25
CA ALA A 448 14.38 -9.87 -0.43
C ALA A 448 14.50 -10.36 1.02
N ILE A 449 13.45 -11.02 1.58
CA ILE A 449 13.50 -11.62 2.92
C ILE A 449 14.53 -12.76 2.98
N ALA A 450 14.58 -13.62 1.97
CA ALA A 450 15.55 -14.69 1.89
C ALA A 450 17.00 -14.15 1.75
N ALA A 451 17.19 -13.18 0.85
CA ALA A 451 18.49 -12.55 0.61
C ALA A 451 19.05 -11.84 1.85
N ALA A 452 18.19 -11.16 2.63
CA ALA A 452 18.58 -10.52 3.89
C ALA A 452 19.14 -11.53 4.93
N GLN A 453 18.82 -12.81 4.76
CA GLN A 453 19.30 -13.91 5.62
C GLN A 453 20.40 -14.75 4.95
N GLY A 454 20.85 -14.35 3.75
CA GLY A 454 21.84 -15.12 2.96
C GLY A 454 21.31 -16.47 2.47
N LYS A 455 19.98 -16.62 2.31
CA LYS A 455 19.34 -17.89 1.97
C LYS A 455 18.68 -17.87 0.59
N THR A 456 18.45 -19.06 0.04
CA THR A 456 17.68 -19.29 -1.18
C THR A 456 16.18 -19.44 -0.83
N LEU A 457 15.31 -18.79 -1.58
CA LEU A 457 13.86 -18.86 -1.37
C LEU A 457 13.26 -20.15 -1.98
N ARG A 458 12.45 -20.82 -1.19
CA ARG A 458 11.48 -21.81 -1.67
C ARG A 458 10.05 -21.32 -1.35
N ILE A 459 9.16 -21.33 -2.32
CA ILE A 459 7.74 -21.02 -2.11
C ILE A 459 6.97 -22.33 -2.13
N GLU A 460 6.36 -22.68 -1.00
CA GLU A 460 5.48 -23.83 -0.89
C GLU A 460 4.09 -23.47 -1.46
N ARG A 461 3.42 -24.46 -2.07
CA ARG A 461 2.13 -24.30 -2.72
C ARG A 461 0.98 -24.94 -1.94
N ASN A 462 1.33 -25.88 -1.06
CA ASN A 462 0.37 -26.63 -0.25
C ASN A 462 0.49 -26.22 1.22
N LEU A 463 -0.63 -26.33 1.93
CA LEU A 463 -0.59 -26.20 3.40
C LEU A 463 0.23 -27.37 3.96
N VAL A 464 1.17 -27.04 4.84
CA VAL A 464 1.82 -28.08 5.64
C VAL A 464 0.78 -28.61 6.60
N SER A 465 0.45 -29.89 6.51
CA SER A 465 -0.35 -30.56 7.54
C SER A 465 0.34 -30.31 8.89
N LYS A 466 -0.35 -29.63 9.80
CA LYS A 466 0.09 -29.63 11.20
C LYS A 466 0.03 -31.10 11.64
N GLU A 467 1.17 -31.78 11.61
CA GLU A 467 1.32 -32.98 12.40
C GLU A 467 1.13 -32.61 13.87
N ALA A 468 0.23 -33.34 14.51
CA ALA A 468 -0.34 -33.13 15.82
C ALA A 468 0.69 -32.99 16.95
#